data_4b09dc3a9b42608b377275235fbdcd65
#
_entry.id   4b09dc3a9b42608b377275235fbdcd65
#
_cell.length_a   1.000
_cell.length_b   1.000
_cell.length_c   1.000
_cell.angle_alpha   90.00
_cell.angle_beta   90.00
_cell.angle_gamma   90.00
#
_symmetry.space_group_name_H-M   'P 1'
#
loop_
_entity.id
_entity.type
_entity.pdbx_description
1 polymer ?
#
loop_
_entity_poly.entity_id
_entity_poly.type
_entity_poly.pdbx_seq_one_letter_code
_entity_poly.pdbx_strand_id
1 'polypeptide(L)'
;MALMHVHHYSEVLGMNMDMDVIIPEMSRGQIGQRAKDTQGKLPVLYLLHGMSDDHTIWQRRTSIERYATEAGFAVVMPTTHLGFYTDMYRGPKWFTYITQELPHLVPRMFPQVSTQWEDTYVAGLSMGGYGALKCTLRAPHVFCCGAALSAATDIVQRYEGYRHGEQYLTDVFGPREHIEGSFNDLFAAAEDLAGQHEDLPGIFMWCGTEDFLYDENVRMRDHLLLLGYDLTYEESPGDHQWMYWDEQIQTVLQWLLAGRGQ
;
A
#
# COMPACT_ATOMS: atom_id res chain seq x y z
N MET A 1 6.37 12.92 18.54
CA MET A 1 5.69 12.53 17.30
C MET A 1 4.99 13.71 16.71
N ALA A 2 5.08 13.88 15.40
CA ALA A 2 4.36 14.92 14.67
C ALA A 2 3.41 14.27 13.64
N LEU A 3 2.15 14.70 13.65
CA LEU A 3 1.18 14.45 12.59
C LEU A 3 1.02 15.72 11.78
N MET A 4 1.19 15.64 10.47
CA MET A 4 1.17 16.77 9.57
C MET A 4 0.17 16.56 8.45
N HIS A 5 -0.70 17.55 8.23
CA HIS A 5 -1.57 17.62 7.07
C HIS A 5 -0.85 18.43 5.99
N VAL A 6 -0.57 17.83 4.86
CA VAL A 6 0.26 18.43 3.81
C VAL A 6 -0.57 18.66 2.56
N HIS A 7 -0.71 19.93 2.19
CA HIS A 7 -1.25 20.33 0.89
C HIS A 7 -0.07 20.63 -0.03
N HIS A 8 -0.04 20.04 -1.20
CA HIS A 8 1.02 20.26 -2.16
C HIS A 8 0.48 20.22 -3.59
N TYR A 9 1.16 20.93 -4.49
CA TYR A 9 0.87 20.82 -5.90
C TYR A 9 1.60 19.59 -6.48
N SER A 10 0.86 18.71 -7.13
CA SER A 10 1.41 17.57 -7.85
C SER A 10 1.65 17.95 -9.32
N GLU A 11 2.88 17.86 -9.76
CA GLU A 11 3.25 18.08 -11.17
C GLU A 11 2.73 16.94 -12.07
N VAL A 12 2.73 15.71 -11.55
CA VAL A 12 2.22 14.53 -12.26
C VAL A 12 0.73 14.62 -12.52
N LEU A 13 -0.03 15.10 -11.53
CA LEU A 13 -1.50 15.17 -11.59
C LEU A 13 -2.01 16.51 -12.11
N GLY A 14 -1.17 17.56 -12.09
CA GLY A 14 -1.52 18.92 -12.49
C GLY A 14 -2.54 19.59 -11.56
N MET A 15 -2.58 19.20 -10.27
CA MET A 15 -3.52 19.73 -9.28
C MET A 15 -2.96 19.71 -7.87
N ASN A 16 -3.63 20.41 -6.95
CA ASN A 16 -3.32 20.33 -5.52
C ASN A 16 -3.80 19.00 -4.95
N MET A 17 -2.97 18.40 -4.12
CA MET A 17 -3.20 17.11 -3.48
C MET A 17 -2.97 17.21 -1.98
N ASP A 18 -3.59 16.28 -1.27
CA ASP A 18 -3.49 16.14 0.17
C ASP A 18 -2.85 14.81 0.55
N MET A 19 -1.99 14.86 1.57
CA MET A 19 -1.49 13.68 2.27
C MET A 19 -1.32 13.98 3.75
N ASP A 20 -1.46 12.96 4.58
CA ASP A 20 -1.08 13.03 5.99
C ASP A 20 0.24 12.30 6.20
N VAL A 21 1.09 12.89 7.03
CA VAL A 21 2.42 12.34 7.32
C VAL A 21 2.62 12.24 8.83
N ILE A 22 2.97 11.05 9.30
CA ILE A 22 3.36 10.79 10.69
C ILE A 22 4.88 10.70 10.74
N ILE A 23 5.50 11.52 11.60
CA ILE A 23 6.92 11.47 11.89
C ILE A 23 7.12 11.12 13.35
N PRO A 24 7.69 9.94 13.69
CA PRO A 24 8.08 9.60 15.04
C PRO A 24 9.11 10.59 15.59
N GLU A 25 8.86 11.05 16.81
CA GLU A 25 9.79 11.91 17.54
C GLU A 25 9.91 11.42 18.97
N MET A 26 11.13 11.33 19.49
CA MET A 26 11.34 11.04 20.89
C MET A 26 10.88 12.21 21.77
N SER A 27 9.97 11.95 22.70
CA SER A 27 9.55 12.92 23.70
C SER A 27 9.65 12.31 25.09
N ARG A 28 10.42 12.95 25.99
CA ARG A 28 10.54 12.52 27.38
C ARG A 28 9.30 12.84 28.24
N GLY A 29 8.49 13.77 27.78
CA GLY A 29 7.31 14.26 28.52
C GLY A 29 5.98 13.67 28.08
N GLN A 30 5.95 12.89 27.02
CA GLN A 30 4.71 12.34 26.47
C GLN A 30 4.32 11.04 27.19
N ILE A 31 3.23 11.10 27.98
CA ILE A 31 2.72 9.96 28.74
C ILE A 31 2.01 8.99 27.75
N GLY A 32 2.22 7.68 27.94
CA GLY A 32 1.51 6.64 27.19
C GLY A 32 2.06 6.35 25.80
N GLN A 33 3.20 6.93 25.42
CA GLN A 33 3.83 6.67 24.13
C GLN A 33 5.32 6.42 24.28
N ARG A 34 5.81 5.35 23.67
CA ARG A 34 7.22 5.01 23.63
C ARG A 34 7.70 5.08 22.17
N ALA A 35 8.35 6.17 21.81
CA ALA A 35 9.01 6.23 20.52
C ALA A 35 10.27 5.36 20.54
N LYS A 36 10.48 4.59 19.46
CA LYS A 36 11.73 3.87 19.24
C LYS A 36 12.85 4.89 18.97
N ASP A 37 13.99 4.71 19.63
CA ASP A 37 15.18 5.50 19.31
C ASP A 37 15.73 5.01 17.96
N THR A 38 15.43 5.75 16.91
CA THR A 38 15.97 5.49 15.58
C THR A 38 17.24 6.31 15.42
N GLN A 39 18.39 5.65 15.61
CA GLN A 39 19.66 6.27 15.26
C GLN A 39 19.78 6.33 13.73
N GLY A 40 19.49 7.49 13.13
CA GLY A 40 19.59 7.69 11.70
C GLY A 40 18.28 8.19 11.05
N LYS A 41 18.14 7.86 9.77
CA LYS A 41 16.93 8.17 9.01
C LYS A 41 15.80 7.21 9.35
N LEU A 42 14.57 7.72 9.26
CA LEU A 42 13.38 6.92 9.50
C LEU A 42 13.02 6.11 8.23
N PRO A 43 12.78 4.80 8.34
CA PRO A 43 12.15 4.05 7.26
C PRO A 43 10.76 4.62 6.99
N VAL A 44 10.28 4.50 5.77
CA VAL A 44 9.00 5.08 5.34
C VAL A 44 8.03 4.01 4.85
N LEU A 45 6.82 4.07 5.36
CA LEU A 45 5.67 3.27 4.92
C LEU A 45 4.68 4.17 4.18
N TYR A 46 4.47 3.92 2.89
CA TYR A 46 3.36 4.49 2.13
C TYR A 46 2.11 3.64 2.40
N LEU A 47 1.14 4.21 3.13
CA LEU A 47 -0.04 3.50 3.63
C LEU A 47 -1.29 3.93 2.85
N LEU A 48 -1.79 3.01 2.03
CA LEU A 48 -2.79 3.26 1.01
C LEU A 48 -4.21 2.98 1.51
N HIS A 49 -5.14 3.91 1.25
CA HIS A 49 -6.54 3.82 1.68
C HIS A 49 -7.38 2.90 0.78
N GLY A 50 -8.54 2.47 1.29
CA GLY A 50 -9.54 1.71 0.55
C GLY A 50 -10.42 2.57 -0.37
N MET A 51 -11.34 1.92 -1.08
CA MET A 51 -12.31 2.61 -1.93
C MET A 51 -13.22 3.50 -1.09
N SER A 52 -13.55 4.68 -1.60
CA SER A 52 -14.35 5.73 -0.94
C SER A 52 -13.70 6.44 0.25
N ASP A 53 -12.46 6.13 0.54
CA ASP A 53 -11.66 6.74 1.59
C ASP A 53 -10.71 7.83 1.06
N ASP A 54 -9.91 8.40 1.95
CA ASP A 54 -8.91 9.40 1.67
C ASP A 54 -7.69 9.28 2.62
N HIS A 55 -6.77 10.24 2.57
CA HIS A 55 -5.58 10.31 3.40
C HIS A 55 -5.84 10.28 4.92
N THR A 56 -7.06 10.61 5.38
CA THR A 56 -7.39 10.70 6.81
C THR A 56 -7.86 9.38 7.42
N ILE A 57 -8.23 8.41 6.58
CA ILE A 57 -9.04 7.27 7.05
C ILE A 57 -8.28 6.36 8.02
N TRP A 58 -6.99 6.08 7.77
CA TRP A 58 -6.19 5.25 8.64
C TRP A 58 -6.10 5.82 10.06
N GLN A 59 -5.94 7.14 10.22
CA GLN A 59 -5.92 7.81 11.52
C GLN A 59 -7.28 7.75 12.22
N ARG A 60 -8.38 7.85 11.44
CA ARG A 60 -9.74 7.90 11.97
C ARG A 60 -10.26 6.53 12.41
N ARG A 61 -9.69 5.45 11.90
CA ARG A 61 -10.18 4.09 12.09
C ARG A 61 -9.20 3.19 12.85
N THR A 62 -7.96 3.63 13.03
CA THR A 62 -6.90 2.87 13.70
C THR A 62 -6.12 3.76 14.67
N SER A 63 -5.22 3.16 15.43
CA SER A 63 -4.21 3.90 16.21
C SER A 63 -2.86 3.95 15.48
N ILE A 64 -2.87 4.09 14.15
CA ILE A 64 -1.65 4.05 13.32
C ILE A 64 -0.56 5.01 13.79
N GLU A 65 -0.94 6.17 14.32
CA GLU A 65 -0.03 7.17 14.88
C GLU A 65 0.81 6.60 16.03
N ARG A 66 0.18 5.86 16.94
CA ARG A 66 0.87 5.17 18.03
C ARG A 66 1.72 4.01 17.50
N TYR A 67 1.16 3.16 16.64
CA TYR A 67 1.85 1.98 16.14
C TYR A 67 3.11 2.35 15.36
N ALA A 68 3.01 3.34 14.46
CA ALA A 68 4.12 3.85 13.68
C ALA A 68 5.23 4.44 14.57
N THR A 69 4.85 5.17 15.64
CA THR A 69 5.79 5.76 16.57
C THR A 69 6.55 4.70 17.38
N GLU A 70 5.85 3.68 17.85
CA GLU A 70 6.45 2.56 18.60
C GLU A 70 7.36 1.71 17.71
N ALA A 71 6.98 1.54 16.43
CA ALA A 71 7.77 0.82 15.43
C ALA A 71 8.94 1.66 14.87
N GLY A 72 8.86 2.99 14.92
CA GLY A 72 9.87 3.91 14.42
C GLY A 72 9.80 4.13 12.89
N PHE A 73 8.59 4.05 12.31
CA PHE A 73 8.35 4.33 10.89
C PHE A 73 7.78 5.73 10.67
N ALA A 74 8.30 6.45 9.69
CA ALA A 74 7.53 7.51 9.05
C ALA A 74 6.40 6.88 8.25
N VAL A 75 5.17 7.43 8.33
CA VAL A 75 4.02 6.93 7.56
C VAL A 75 3.48 8.04 6.69
N VAL A 76 3.32 7.76 5.41
CA VAL A 76 2.76 8.67 4.41
C VAL A 76 1.43 8.10 3.92
N MET A 77 0.36 8.84 4.12
CA MET A 77 -0.99 8.45 3.75
C MET A 77 -1.50 9.38 2.65
N PRO A 78 -1.34 9.05 1.36
CA PRO A 78 -1.79 9.88 0.24
C PRO A 78 -3.27 9.64 -0.08
N THR A 79 -3.91 10.59 -0.78
CA THR A 79 -5.22 10.41 -1.40
C THR A 79 -5.08 10.08 -2.89
N THR A 80 -5.82 9.06 -3.35
CA THR A 80 -5.96 8.72 -4.78
C THR A 80 -7.44 8.56 -5.19
N HIS A 81 -8.35 8.96 -4.29
CA HIS A 81 -9.79 8.83 -4.50
C HIS A 81 -10.20 7.43 -4.99
N LEU A 82 -10.93 7.34 -6.10
CA LEU A 82 -11.39 6.09 -6.71
C LEU A 82 -10.48 5.58 -7.83
N GLY A 83 -9.19 5.99 -7.86
CA GLY A 83 -8.29 5.75 -8.98
C GLY A 83 -7.54 4.42 -8.96
N PHE A 84 -7.81 3.50 -8.02
CA PHE A 84 -7.17 2.17 -7.92
C PHE A 84 -5.63 2.21 -8.03
N TYR A 85 -5.00 3.29 -7.58
CA TYR A 85 -3.54 3.42 -7.65
C TYR A 85 -2.97 3.11 -9.04
N THR A 86 -3.70 3.56 -10.07
CA THR A 86 -3.41 3.25 -11.47
C THR A 86 -3.27 4.56 -12.27
N ASP A 87 -2.44 4.58 -13.29
CA ASP A 87 -2.53 5.62 -14.30
C ASP A 87 -3.79 5.34 -15.11
N MET A 88 -4.85 6.08 -14.78
CA MET A 88 -6.17 5.78 -15.31
C MET A 88 -6.21 5.88 -16.83
N TYR A 89 -6.95 4.99 -17.46
CA TYR A 89 -7.17 5.04 -18.90
C TYR A 89 -7.80 6.37 -19.33
N ARG A 90 -8.73 6.90 -18.50
CA ARG A 90 -9.33 8.23 -18.63
C ARG A 90 -9.33 8.94 -17.29
N GLY A 91 -8.21 9.55 -16.91
CA GLY A 91 -8.12 10.25 -15.65
C GLY A 91 -6.71 10.52 -15.17
N PRO A 92 -6.52 10.79 -13.89
CA PRO A 92 -5.23 11.10 -13.28
C PRO A 92 -4.26 9.91 -13.29
N LYS A 93 -2.96 10.21 -13.25
CA LYS A 93 -1.87 9.24 -13.24
C LYS A 93 -1.46 8.87 -11.81
N TRP A 94 -2.33 8.14 -11.11
CA TRP A 94 -2.13 7.82 -9.70
C TRP A 94 -0.93 6.89 -9.44
N PHE A 95 -0.68 5.92 -10.32
CA PHE A 95 0.48 5.04 -10.17
C PHE A 95 1.79 5.83 -10.27
N THR A 96 1.92 6.68 -11.27
CA THR A 96 3.09 7.56 -11.43
C THR A 96 3.24 8.51 -10.23
N TYR A 97 2.15 9.07 -9.71
CA TYR A 97 2.17 9.92 -8.52
C TYR A 97 2.73 9.16 -7.30
N ILE A 98 2.23 7.95 -7.01
CA ILE A 98 2.64 7.16 -5.84
C ILE A 98 4.08 6.62 -5.98
N THR A 99 4.48 6.19 -7.19
CA THR A 99 5.76 5.48 -7.37
C THR A 99 6.92 6.37 -7.80
N GLN A 100 6.64 7.55 -8.34
CA GLN A 100 7.68 8.47 -8.84
C GLN A 100 7.68 9.79 -8.08
N GLU A 101 6.54 10.48 -7.97
CA GLU A 101 6.52 11.82 -7.40
C GLU A 101 6.66 11.79 -5.88
N LEU A 102 5.86 11.01 -5.17
CA LEU A 102 5.89 10.99 -3.70
C LEU A 102 7.24 10.51 -3.12
N PRO A 103 7.90 9.45 -3.64
CA PRO A 103 9.21 9.01 -3.14
C PRO A 103 10.32 10.06 -3.31
N HIS A 104 10.20 10.97 -4.28
CA HIS A 104 11.10 12.11 -4.43
C HIS A 104 10.69 13.30 -3.57
N LEU A 105 9.39 13.56 -3.41
CA LEU A 105 8.85 14.72 -2.71
C LEU A 105 9.00 14.59 -1.20
N VAL A 106 8.62 13.44 -0.64
CA VAL A 106 8.56 13.19 0.81
C VAL A 106 9.90 13.42 1.51
N PRO A 107 11.05 12.85 1.08
CA PRO A 107 12.33 13.09 1.73
C PRO A 107 12.84 14.54 1.60
N ARG A 108 12.40 15.27 0.59
CA ARG A 108 12.71 16.71 0.43
C ARG A 108 11.95 17.57 1.41
N MET A 109 10.68 17.23 1.68
CA MET A 109 9.85 17.93 2.68
C MET A 109 10.23 17.50 4.11
N PHE A 110 10.59 16.24 4.30
CA PHE A 110 10.92 15.61 5.57
C PHE A 110 12.32 14.99 5.53
N PRO A 111 13.38 15.78 5.73
CA PRO A 111 14.77 15.31 5.58
C PRO A 111 15.17 14.19 6.53
N GLN A 112 14.39 13.91 7.58
CA GLN A 112 14.59 12.78 8.49
C GLN A 112 14.13 11.44 7.91
N VAL A 113 13.34 11.43 6.83
CA VAL A 113 12.90 10.21 6.13
C VAL A 113 14.05 9.64 5.30
N SER A 114 14.20 8.32 5.32
CA SER A 114 15.21 7.59 4.52
C SER A 114 14.90 7.70 3.01
N THR A 115 15.96 7.70 2.21
CA THR A 115 15.90 7.60 0.74
C THR A 115 16.44 6.26 0.25
N GLN A 116 16.76 5.36 1.17
CA GLN A 116 17.28 4.05 0.81
C GLN A 116 16.13 3.13 0.37
N TRP A 117 16.40 2.31 -0.62
CA TRP A 117 15.44 1.35 -1.14
C TRP A 117 14.97 0.38 -0.04
N GLU A 118 15.90 -0.13 0.77
CA GLU A 118 15.67 -1.08 1.86
C GLU A 118 14.80 -0.51 3.00
N ASP A 119 14.62 0.79 3.03
CA ASP A 119 13.81 1.52 4.02
C ASP A 119 12.47 2.01 3.45
N THR A 120 12.11 1.65 2.21
CA THR A 120 10.91 2.14 1.52
C THR A 120 9.90 1.03 1.31
N TYR A 121 8.74 1.16 1.97
CA TYR A 121 7.70 0.14 2.03
C TYR A 121 6.35 0.68 1.58
N VAL A 122 5.46 -0.23 1.16
CA VAL A 122 4.08 0.09 0.83
C VAL A 122 3.12 -0.90 1.47
N ALA A 123 2.01 -0.41 2.02
CA ALA A 123 0.93 -1.26 2.52
C ALA A 123 -0.43 -0.63 2.21
N GLY A 124 -1.48 -1.45 2.23
CA GLY A 124 -2.84 -0.94 2.03
C GLY A 124 -3.90 -2.00 2.21
N LEU A 125 -5.16 -1.54 2.29
CA LEU A 125 -6.33 -2.41 2.41
C LEU A 125 -7.23 -2.32 1.18
N SER A 126 -7.92 -3.41 0.83
CA SER A 126 -8.94 -3.43 -0.23
C SER A 126 -8.39 -2.89 -1.56
N MET A 127 -8.92 -1.77 -2.07
CA MET A 127 -8.35 -1.03 -3.21
C MET A 127 -6.89 -0.63 -2.96
N GLY A 128 -6.54 -0.21 -1.73
CA GLY A 128 -5.17 0.09 -1.33
C GLY A 128 -4.28 -1.15 -1.25
N GLY A 129 -4.86 -2.32 -0.94
CA GLY A 129 -4.18 -3.62 -1.01
C GLY A 129 -3.81 -3.99 -2.45
N TYR A 130 -4.72 -3.76 -3.41
CA TYR A 130 -4.40 -3.83 -4.84
C TYR A 130 -3.25 -2.87 -5.20
N GLY A 131 -3.34 -1.62 -4.73
CA GLY A 131 -2.30 -0.61 -4.95
C GLY A 131 -0.94 -1.01 -4.38
N ALA A 132 -0.92 -1.58 -3.17
CA ALA A 132 0.31 -2.04 -2.52
C ALA A 132 0.96 -3.20 -3.30
N LEU A 133 0.20 -4.22 -3.67
CA LEU A 133 0.71 -5.30 -4.52
C LEU A 133 1.21 -4.78 -5.86
N LYS A 134 0.44 -3.89 -6.51
CA LYS A 134 0.85 -3.30 -7.79
C LYS A 134 2.15 -2.50 -7.68
N CYS A 135 2.31 -1.69 -6.64
CA CYS A 135 3.54 -0.95 -6.38
C CYS A 135 4.72 -1.89 -6.17
N THR A 136 4.54 -2.96 -5.38
CA THR A 136 5.57 -3.96 -5.13
C THR A 136 5.98 -4.71 -6.41
N LEU A 137 5.00 -5.11 -7.23
CA LEU A 137 5.24 -5.92 -8.43
C LEU A 137 5.69 -5.10 -9.64
N ARG A 138 5.21 -3.84 -9.80
CA ARG A 138 5.50 -2.99 -10.97
C ARG A 138 6.52 -1.89 -10.70
N ALA A 139 6.86 -1.64 -9.43
CA ALA A 139 7.90 -0.68 -9.05
C ALA A 139 8.84 -1.27 -7.96
N PRO A 140 9.40 -2.49 -8.14
CA PRO A 140 10.25 -3.14 -7.15
C PRO A 140 11.56 -2.37 -6.90
N HIS A 141 11.95 -1.49 -7.79
CA HIS A 141 13.09 -0.57 -7.64
C HIS A 141 12.79 0.62 -6.69
N VAL A 142 11.53 0.81 -6.30
CA VAL A 142 11.09 1.85 -5.36
C VAL A 142 10.76 1.25 -4.01
N PHE A 143 9.96 0.17 -4.00
CA PHE A 143 9.47 -0.48 -2.80
C PHE A 143 10.13 -1.84 -2.62
N CYS A 144 10.87 -2.01 -1.54
CA CYS A 144 11.57 -3.27 -1.27
C CYS A 144 10.63 -4.39 -0.81
N CYS A 145 9.53 -4.04 -0.14
CA CYS A 145 8.51 -4.96 0.34
C CYS A 145 7.12 -4.33 0.28
N GLY A 146 6.09 -5.17 0.18
CA GLY A 146 4.70 -4.72 0.20
C GLY A 146 3.79 -5.56 1.07
N ALA A 147 2.74 -4.93 1.63
CA ALA A 147 1.74 -5.61 2.43
C ALA A 147 0.31 -5.29 1.96
N ALA A 148 -0.52 -6.31 1.84
CA ALA A 148 -1.87 -6.22 1.31
C ALA A 148 -2.90 -6.87 2.26
N LEU A 149 -3.84 -6.06 2.73
CA LEU A 149 -4.90 -6.49 3.64
C LEU A 149 -6.23 -6.54 2.88
N SER A 150 -6.90 -7.72 2.84
CA SER A 150 -8.17 -7.89 2.12
C SER A 150 -8.12 -7.26 0.72
N ALA A 151 -7.09 -7.56 -0.07
CA ALA A 151 -6.80 -6.86 -1.32
C ALA A 151 -7.77 -7.21 -2.45
N ALA A 152 -8.12 -6.22 -3.27
CA ALA A 152 -8.88 -6.42 -4.50
C ALA A 152 -7.96 -6.92 -5.63
N THR A 153 -7.55 -8.19 -5.57
CA THR A 153 -6.46 -8.72 -6.40
C THR A 153 -6.84 -9.04 -7.84
N ASP A 154 -8.11 -9.37 -8.11
CA ASP A 154 -8.57 -9.85 -9.41
C ASP A 154 -9.50 -8.85 -10.11
N ILE A 155 -8.89 -7.86 -10.76
CA ILE A 155 -9.63 -6.84 -11.50
C ILE A 155 -10.25 -7.38 -12.80
N VAL A 156 -9.71 -8.47 -13.36
CA VAL A 156 -10.23 -9.08 -14.59
C VAL A 156 -11.64 -9.62 -14.36
N GLN A 157 -11.85 -10.33 -13.26
CA GLN A 157 -13.16 -10.88 -12.90
C GLN A 157 -14.16 -9.82 -12.40
N ARG A 158 -13.68 -8.64 -11.97
CA ARG A 158 -14.55 -7.60 -11.39
C ARG A 158 -15.42 -6.86 -12.37
N TYR A 159 -15.18 -6.93 -13.66
CA TYR A 159 -15.99 -6.19 -14.64
C TYR A 159 -17.46 -6.64 -14.63
N GLU A 160 -17.76 -7.90 -14.29
CA GLU A 160 -19.13 -8.40 -14.25
C GLU A 160 -19.81 -7.99 -12.93
N GLY A 161 -20.88 -7.22 -13.04
CA GLY A 161 -21.71 -6.85 -11.89
C GLY A 161 -21.09 -5.90 -10.88
N TYR A 162 -20.01 -5.19 -11.26
CA TYR A 162 -19.37 -4.25 -10.35
C TYR A 162 -20.32 -3.13 -9.92
N ARG A 163 -20.38 -2.86 -8.61
CA ARG A 163 -21.38 -1.94 -8.02
C ARG A 163 -21.36 -0.51 -8.57
N HIS A 164 -20.19 -0.01 -9.00
CA HIS A 164 -20.03 1.32 -9.60
C HIS A 164 -20.20 1.31 -11.12
N GLY A 165 -20.54 0.16 -11.70
CA GLY A 165 -20.77 -0.04 -13.12
C GLY A 165 -19.50 -0.29 -13.93
N GLU A 166 -19.67 -0.93 -15.07
CA GLU A 166 -18.59 -1.30 -15.98
C GLU A 166 -17.87 -0.07 -16.59
N GLN A 167 -18.61 1.02 -16.81
CA GLN A 167 -18.04 2.26 -17.32
C GLN A 167 -16.96 2.83 -16.39
N TYR A 168 -17.18 2.78 -15.07
CA TYR A 168 -16.17 3.22 -14.10
C TYR A 168 -14.88 2.40 -14.20
N LEU A 169 -14.98 1.07 -14.28
CA LEU A 169 -13.80 0.22 -14.46
C LEU A 169 -13.10 0.49 -15.79
N THR A 170 -13.86 0.75 -16.85
CA THR A 170 -13.30 1.13 -18.15
C THR A 170 -12.56 2.46 -18.09
N ASP A 171 -13.05 3.44 -17.35
CA ASP A 171 -12.36 4.73 -17.18
C ASP A 171 -11.07 4.57 -16.35
N VAL A 172 -11.05 3.66 -15.39
CA VAL A 172 -9.88 3.38 -14.56
C VAL A 172 -8.85 2.54 -15.32
N PHE A 173 -9.26 1.36 -15.81
CA PHE A 173 -8.34 0.33 -16.30
C PHE A 173 -8.30 0.19 -17.84
N GLY A 174 -9.27 0.76 -18.55
CA GLY A 174 -9.45 0.57 -19.97
C GLY A 174 -10.54 -0.45 -20.33
N PRO A 175 -10.77 -0.73 -21.62
CA PRO A 175 -11.74 -1.73 -22.08
C PRO A 175 -11.43 -3.12 -21.52
N ARG A 176 -12.48 -3.86 -21.14
CA ARG A 176 -12.37 -5.19 -20.48
C ARG A 176 -11.46 -6.15 -21.24
N GLU A 177 -11.56 -6.19 -22.56
CA GLU A 177 -10.79 -7.07 -23.44
C GLU A 177 -9.28 -6.80 -23.45
N HIS A 178 -8.83 -5.71 -22.82
CA HIS A 178 -7.42 -5.34 -22.72
C HIS A 178 -6.84 -5.45 -21.31
N ILE A 179 -7.60 -5.95 -20.33
CA ILE A 179 -7.17 -5.97 -18.92
C ILE A 179 -6.32 -7.20 -18.61
N GLU A 180 -6.75 -8.38 -19.05
CA GLU A 180 -6.01 -9.61 -18.87
C GLU A 180 -4.62 -9.50 -19.52
N GLY A 181 -3.58 -9.81 -18.76
CA GLY A 181 -2.18 -9.66 -19.19
C GLY A 181 -1.67 -8.22 -19.26
N SER A 182 -2.49 -7.21 -18.89
CA SER A 182 -2.07 -5.81 -18.92
C SER A 182 -1.18 -5.43 -17.72
N PHE A 183 -0.66 -4.20 -17.78
CA PHE A 183 0.07 -3.60 -16.64
C PHE A 183 -0.74 -3.56 -15.35
N ASN A 184 -2.08 -3.58 -15.44
CA ASN A 184 -3.00 -3.50 -14.32
C ASN A 184 -3.42 -4.86 -13.76
N ASP A 185 -3.14 -5.95 -14.47
CA ASP A 185 -3.38 -7.32 -14.02
C ASP A 185 -2.27 -7.75 -13.05
N LEU A 186 -2.63 -8.00 -11.79
CA LEU A 186 -1.64 -8.36 -10.76
C LEU A 186 -1.08 -9.77 -10.94
N PHE A 187 -1.85 -10.70 -11.51
CA PHE A 187 -1.37 -12.05 -11.80
C PHE A 187 -0.28 -11.99 -12.88
N ALA A 188 -0.55 -11.28 -13.97
CA ALA A 188 0.45 -11.04 -15.00
C ALA A 188 1.65 -10.22 -14.49
N ALA A 189 1.42 -9.26 -13.58
CA ALA A 189 2.51 -8.49 -12.96
C ALA A 189 3.46 -9.38 -12.16
N ALA A 190 2.93 -10.35 -11.44
CA ALA A 190 3.73 -11.31 -10.68
C ALA A 190 4.54 -12.24 -11.60
N GLU A 191 3.93 -12.73 -12.68
CA GLU A 191 4.61 -13.56 -13.69
C GLU A 191 5.74 -12.78 -14.38
N ASP A 192 5.48 -11.55 -14.82
CA ASP A 192 6.44 -10.69 -15.48
C ASP A 192 7.67 -10.44 -14.61
N LEU A 193 7.46 -10.13 -13.31
CA LEU A 193 8.55 -9.85 -12.39
C LEU A 193 9.37 -11.11 -12.09
N ALA A 194 8.71 -12.24 -11.80
CA ALA A 194 9.37 -13.52 -11.56
C ALA A 194 10.17 -14.01 -12.78
N GLY A 195 9.70 -13.71 -13.99
CA GLY A 195 10.41 -14.05 -15.24
C GLY A 195 11.64 -13.19 -15.53
N GLN A 196 11.81 -12.05 -14.84
CA GLN A 196 12.88 -11.08 -15.09
C GLN A 196 13.92 -11.01 -13.97
N HIS A 197 13.58 -11.42 -12.75
CA HIS A 197 14.41 -11.26 -11.55
C HIS A 197 14.50 -12.55 -10.75
N GLU A 198 15.71 -12.85 -10.25
CA GLU A 198 15.93 -13.96 -9.31
C GLU A 198 15.59 -13.54 -7.86
N ASP A 199 15.86 -12.26 -7.51
CA ASP A 199 15.53 -11.69 -6.20
C ASP A 199 14.16 -11.01 -6.27
N LEU A 200 13.15 -11.66 -5.70
CA LEU A 200 11.78 -11.16 -5.65
C LEU A 200 11.50 -10.41 -4.34
N PRO A 201 10.68 -9.35 -4.36
CA PRO A 201 10.34 -8.59 -3.16
C PRO A 201 9.55 -9.45 -2.16
N GLY A 202 9.77 -9.23 -0.87
CA GLY A 202 8.96 -9.80 0.18
C GLY A 202 7.52 -9.26 0.13
N ILE A 203 6.54 -10.13 0.30
CA ILE A 203 5.11 -9.78 0.30
C ILE A 203 4.45 -10.33 1.55
N PHE A 204 3.70 -9.47 2.25
CA PHE A 204 2.77 -9.88 3.29
C PHE A 204 1.33 -9.77 2.77
N MET A 205 0.51 -10.80 3.00
CA MET A 205 -0.92 -10.74 2.72
C MET A 205 -1.73 -11.26 3.90
N TRP A 206 -2.86 -10.59 4.18
CA TRP A 206 -3.87 -11.08 5.10
C TRP A 206 -5.27 -10.89 4.51
N CYS A 207 -6.15 -11.86 4.73
CA CYS A 207 -7.57 -11.75 4.42
C CYS A 207 -8.43 -12.48 5.44
N GLY A 208 -9.55 -11.87 5.83
CA GLY A 208 -10.54 -12.54 6.67
C GLY A 208 -11.26 -13.64 5.91
N THR A 209 -11.55 -14.76 6.59
CA THR A 209 -12.18 -15.95 5.95
C THR A 209 -13.64 -15.72 5.52
N GLU A 210 -14.33 -14.71 6.10
CA GLU A 210 -15.67 -14.28 5.74
C GLU A 210 -15.69 -13.03 4.85
N ASP A 211 -14.50 -12.55 4.42
CA ASP A 211 -14.38 -11.41 3.52
C ASP A 211 -14.84 -11.79 2.10
N PHE A 212 -15.60 -10.91 1.46
CA PHE A 212 -16.06 -11.14 0.08
C PHE A 212 -14.91 -11.17 -0.96
N LEU A 213 -13.71 -10.78 -0.57
CA LEU A 213 -12.49 -10.85 -1.37
C LEU A 213 -11.63 -12.09 -1.05
N TYR A 214 -12.09 -12.95 -0.14
CA TYR A 214 -11.29 -14.07 0.34
C TYR A 214 -10.82 -14.99 -0.78
N ASP A 215 -11.73 -15.43 -1.65
CA ASP A 215 -11.40 -16.38 -2.73
C ASP A 215 -10.34 -15.83 -3.71
N GLU A 216 -10.38 -14.54 -4.01
CA GLU A 216 -9.37 -13.94 -4.90
C GLU A 216 -8.03 -13.74 -4.20
N ASN A 217 -8.01 -13.48 -2.88
CA ASN A 217 -6.77 -13.43 -2.10
C ASN A 217 -6.12 -14.81 -1.98
N VAL A 218 -6.93 -15.88 -1.83
CA VAL A 218 -6.43 -17.27 -1.86
C VAL A 218 -5.80 -17.61 -3.23
N ARG A 219 -6.47 -17.23 -4.33
CA ARG A 219 -5.89 -17.44 -5.67
C ARG A 219 -4.57 -16.68 -5.86
N MET A 220 -4.50 -15.43 -5.41
CA MET A 220 -3.27 -14.62 -5.49
C MET A 220 -2.16 -15.22 -4.63
N ARG A 221 -2.47 -15.67 -3.40
CA ARG A 221 -1.53 -16.39 -2.53
C ARG A 221 -0.91 -17.58 -3.26
N ASP A 222 -1.77 -18.46 -3.79
CA ASP A 222 -1.34 -19.70 -4.44
C ASP A 222 -0.50 -19.40 -5.68
N HIS A 223 -0.84 -18.36 -6.43
CA HIS A 223 -0.10 -17.90 -7.59
C HIS A 223 1.29 -17.37 -7.23
N LEU A 224 1.40 -16.51 -6.23
CA LEU A 224 2.68 -15.97 -5.75
C LEU A 224 3.61 -17.06 -5.21
N LEU A 225 3.06 -18.04 -4.45
CA LEU A 225 3.82 -19.19 -3.95
C LEU A 225 4.32 -20.08 -5.11
N LEU A 226 3.50 -20.31 -6.13
CA LEU A 226 3.88 -21.05 -7.33
C LEU A 226 5.04 -20.41 -8.09
N LEU A 227 5.08 -19.05 -8.11
CA LEU A 227 6.14 -18.27 -8.75
C LEU A 227 7.40 -18.10 -7.89
N GLY A 228 7.39 -18.58 -6.64
CA GLY A 228 8.56 -18.57 -5.75
C GLY A 228 8.76 -17.26 -4.98
N TYR A 229 7.72 -16.43 -4.82
CA TYR A 229 7.81 -15.23 -3.98
C TYR A 229 8.02 -15.58 -2.50
N ASP A 230 8.79 -14.75 -1.79
CA ASP A 230 8.84 -14.75 -0.32
C ASP A 230 7.55 -14.14 0.22
N LEU A 231 6.55 -15.01 0.39
CA LEU A 231 5.20 -14.64 0.80
C LEU A 231 4.93 -15.08 2.24
N THR A 232 4.63 -14.10 3.10
CA THR A 232 3.97 -14.33 4.38
C THR A 232 2.46 -14.16 4.17
N TYR A 233 1.69 -15.24 4.29
CA TYR A 233 0.22 -15.19 4.18
C TYR A 233 -0.42 -15.58 5.50
N GLU A 234 -1.32 -14.74 5.99
CA GLU A 234 -2.12 -15.00 7.18
C GLU A 234 -3.61 -14.88 6.87
N GLU A 235 -4.43 -15.64 7.58
CA GLU A 235 -5.88 -15.58 7.54
C GLU A 235 -6.45 -15.82 8.92
N SER A 236 -7.60 -15.26 9.20
CA SER A 236 -8.33 -15.44 10.46
C SER A 236 -9.82 -15.22 10.23
N PRO A 237 -10.72 -15.66 11.14
CA PRO A 237 -12.11 -15.27 11.10
C PRO A 237 -12.25 -13.74 11.03
N GLY A 238 -13.07 -13.25 10.11
CA GLY A 238 -13.29 -11.82 9.92
C GLY A 238 -13.82 -11.49 8.52
N ASP A 239 -14.54 -10.40 8.44
CA ASP A 239 -15.09 -9.85 7.20
C ASP A 239 -14.36 -8.55 6.78
N HIS A 240 -14.91 -7.83 5.80
CA HIS A 240 -14.32 -6.62 5.24
C HIS A 240 -14.50 -5.39 6.14
N GLN A 241 -13.87 -5.37 7.33
CA GLN A 241 -14.08 -4.36 8.37
C GLN A 241 -12.80 -3.79 8.96
N TRP A 242 -12.87 -2.52 9.37
CA TRP A 242 -11.76 -1.76 9.94
C TRP A 242 -11.17 -2.36 11.22
N MET A 243 -11.95 -3.05 12.03
CA MET A 243 -11.47 -3.64 13.27
C MET A 243 -10.36 -4.67 13.03
N TYR A 244 -10.46 -5.43 11.95
CA TYR A 244 -9.44 -6.40 11.57
C TYR A 244 -8.21 -5.71 10.97
N TRP A 245 -8.39 -4.68 10.14
CA TRP A 245 -7.27 -3.93 9.57
C TRP A 245 -6.49 -3.11 10.60
N ASP A 246 -7.13 -2.63 11.70
CA ASP A 246 -6.46 -2.02 12.85
C ASP A 246 -5.55 -3.02 13.59
N GLU A 247 -5.98 -4.27 13.69
CA GLU A 247 -5.17 -5.35 14.25
C GLU A 247 -4.03 -5.72 13.30
N GLN A 248 -4.34 -5.95 12.03
CA GLN A 248 -3.39 -6.46 11.05
C GLN A 248 -2.30 -5.46 10.66
N ILE A 249 -2.56 -4.17 10.69
CA ILE A 249 -1.50 -3.19 10.41
C ILE A 249 -0.38 -3.23 11.46
N GLN A 250 -0.66 -3.66 12.68
CA GLN A 250 0.35 -3.87 13.71
C GLN A 250 1.24 -5.08 13.36
N THR A 251 0.64 -6.16 12.87
CA THR A 251 1.36 -7.34 12.37
C THR A 251 2.25 -6.98 11.18
N VAL A 252 1.73 -6.19 10.23
CA VAL A 252 2.52 -5.68 9.10
C VAL A 252 3.74 -4.89 9.58
N LEU A 253 3.58 -3.96 10.52
CA LEU A 253 4.71 -3.18 11.05
C LEU A 253 5.76 -4.08 11.75
N GLN A 254 5.33 -5.14 12.45
CA GLN A 254 6.24 -6.11 13.06
C GLN A 254 6.97 -6.94 12.00
N TRP A 255 6.27 -7.39 10.97
CA TRP A 255 6.85 -8.13 9.85
C TRP A 255 7.92 -7.30 9.12
N LEU A 256 7.63 -6.03 8.82
CA LEU A 256 8.61 -5.10 8.21
C LEU A 256 9.84 -4.90 9.09
N LEU A 257 9.68 -4.85 10.42
CA LEU A 257 10.81 -4.73 11.35
C LEU A 257 11.68 -5.99 11.37
N ALA A 258 11.06 -7.18 11.28
CA ALA A 258 11.79 -8.45 11.28
C ALA A 258 12.65 -8.61 10.00
N GLY A 259 12.14 -8.20 8.84
CA GLY A 259 12.87 -8.22 7.57
C GLY A 259 14.09 -7.28 7.51
N ARG A 260 14.12 -6.23 8.33
CA ARG A 260 15.29 -5.30 8.44
C ARG A 260 16.47 -5.85 9.24
N GLY A 261 16.28 -6.94 9.94
CA GLY A 261 17.32 -7.57 10.78
C GLY A 261 18.09 -8.70 10.10
N GLN A 262 17.77 -9.00 8.85
CA GLN A 262 18.43 -9.99 8.01
C GLN A 262 19.22 -9.29 6.90
#